data_278c817ca3ad4998d7cd0c902e5f2ca5
#
_entry.id   278c817ca3ad4998d7cd0c902e5f2ca5
#
_cell.length_a   1.000
_cell.length_b   1.000
_cell.length_c   1.000
_cell.angle_alpha   90.00
_cell.angle_beta   90.00
_cell.angle_gamma   90.00
#
_symmetry.space_group_name_H-M   'P 1'
#
loop_
_entity.id
_entity.type
_entity.pdbx_description
1 polymer ?
#
loop_
_entity_poly.entity_id
_entity_poly.type
_entity_poly.pdbx_seq_one_letter_code
_entity_poly.pdbx_strand_id
1 'polypeptide(L)'
;MSIQQQNLFEVVNTSSATLADYITIEEFSERKDFQLYYSFIQSHFGEILVASTEKSVCLIWFVDDRNEAVAALSKRFPETSIEEKAEDLHQAILQFFQPDDSKWPKLHVQVQGSPFQLKVWKELLQIPLGQLTNYKNIADQIGQPNASRAVGTAIGKNPIAYLIPCHRVVQTNGQLGGYMWGINRKSAIIKWEQEAISQ
;
A
#
# COMPACT_ATOMS: atom_id res chain seq x y z
N MET A 1 -12.59 -23.23 18.75
CA MET A 1 -12.68 -22.14 19.73
C MET A 1 -12.91 -20.85 18.99
N SER A 2 -14.08 -20.25 19.17
CA SER A 2 -14.51 -19.02 18.48
C SER A 2 -13.66 -17.86 18.96
N ILE A 3 -12.96 -17.19 18.03
CA ILE A 3 -12.40 -15.86 18.27
C ILE A 3 -13.61 -14.95 18.48
N GLN A 4 -13.75 -14.44 19.72
CA GLN A 4 -14.79 -13.48 20.07
C GLN A 4 -14.73 -12.30 19.13
N GLN A 5 -15.88 -11.91 18.58
CA GLN A 5 -16.11 -10.67 17.87
C GLN A 5 -15.86 -9.49 18.85
N GLN A 6 -14.61 -9.11 19.03
CA GLN A 6 -14.28 -7.80 19.57
C GLN A 6 -14.60 -6.76 18.49
N ASN A 7 -15.20 -5.66 18.91
CA ASN A 7 -15.55 -4.52 18.05
C ASN A 7 -14.29 -4.01 17.35
N LEU A 8 -14.03 -4.44 16.12
CA LEU A 8 -12.88 -4.09 15.27
C LEU A 8 -12.83 -2.59 14.92
N PHE A 9 -13.78 -1.80 15.39
CA PHE A 9 -13.96 -0.38 15.07
C PHE A 9 -13.85 0.55 16.29
N GLU A 10 -13.35 0.08 17.45
CA GLU A 10 -13.04 0.99 18.56
C GLU A 10 -11.85 1.86 18.19
N VAL A 11 -12.09 3.17 18.14
CA VAL A 11 -11.07 4.20 17.93
C VAL A 11 -10.19 4.27 19.18
N VAL A 12 -9.04 3.62 19.14
CA VAL A 12 -7.97 3.86 20.11
C VAL A 12 -7.27 5.14 19.68
N ASN A 13 -7.33 6.15 20.52
CA ASN A 13 -6.81 7.49 20.27
C ASN A 13 -5.28 7.51 20.48
N THR A 14 -4.52 6.98 19.48
CA THR A 14 -3.06 6.99 19.48
C THR A 14 -2.56 7.40 18.10
N SER A 15 -1.69 8.38 18.04
CA SER A 15 -1.10 9.05 16.86
C SER A 15 -2.14 9.59 15.86
N SER A 16 -2.17 10.90 15.68
CA SER A 16 -3.00 11.55 14.65
C SER A 16 -2.37 11.49 13.25
N ALA A 17 -1.14 11.01 13.12
CA ALA A 17 -0.43 10.95 11.86
C ALA A 17 -0.96 9.84 10.96
N THR A 18 -1.14 10.18 9.69
CA THR A 18 -1.55 9.26 8.64
C THR A 18 -0.45 9.15 7.58
N LEU A 19 -0.51 8.13 6.75
CA LEU A 19 0.43 8.01 5.63
C LEU A 19 0.31 9.18 4.65
N ALA A 20 -0.84 9.86 4.60
CA ALA A 20 -1.05 11.07 3.79
C ALA A 20 -0.17 12.26 4.22
N ASP A 21 0.28 12.27 5.48
CA ASP A 21 1.20 13.30 5.95
C ASP A 21 2.62 13.11 5.39
N TYR A 22 2.96 11.91 4.94
CA TYR A 22 4.31 11.53 4.48
C TYR A 22 4.37 11.19 3.01
N ILE A 23 3.30 10.69 2.41
CA ILE A 23 3.27 10.16 1.04
C ILE A 23 2.42 11.04 0.14
N THR A 24 3.03 11.54 -0.93
CA THR A 24 2.32 12.23 -2.01
C THR A 24 2.14 11.27 -3.18
N ILE A 25 0.89 11.03 -3.59
CA ILE A 25 0.57 10.22 -4.79
C ILE A 25 0.27 11.13 -5.96
N GLU A 26 0.97 10.91 -7.06
CA GLU A 26 0.76 11.56 -8.35
C GLU A 26 0.51 10.53 -9.45
N GLU A 27 -0.19 10.96 -10.49
CA GLU A 27 -0.31 10.17 -11.70
C GLU A 27 1.04 10.12 -12.42
N PHE A 28 1.39 8.93 -12.90
CA PHE A 28 2.58 8.76 -13.70
C PHE A 28 2.39 9.52 -15.03
N SER A 29 3.14 10.61 -15.22
CA SER A 29 3.12 11.34 -16.50
C SER A 29 3.77 10.47 -17.57
N GLU A 30 3.10 10.30 -18.72
CA GLU A 30 3.62 9.58 -19.89
C GLU A 30 4.88 10.26 -20.46
N ARG A 31 6.00 10.14 -19.78
CA ARG A 31 7.32 10.43 -20.35
C ARG A 31 7.85 9.15 -20.96
N LYS A 32 8.07 9.14 -22.26
CA LYS A 32 8.55 7.97 -22.99
C LYS A 32 9.99 7.56 -22.67
N ASP A 33 10.76 8.43 -22.00
CA ASP A 33 12.19 8.24 -21.75
C ASP A 33 12.49 8.41 -20.25
N PHE A 34 12.15 7.42 -19.43
CA PHE A 34 12.58 7.37 -18.03
C PHE A 34 13.26 6.03 -17.74
N GLN A 35 14.19 6.06 -16.80
CA GLN A 35 14.86 4.88 -16.28
C GLN A 35 14.15 4.43 -15.01
N LEU A 36 13.87 3.15 -14.91
CA LEU A 36 13.46 2.50 -13.65
C LEU A 36 14.63 1.73 -13.06
N TYR A 37 14.83 1.92 -11.78
CA TYR A 37 15.72 1.11 -10.96
C TYR A 37 14.88 0.23 -10.07
N TYR A 38 15.26 -1.03 -9.90
CA TYR A 38 14.58 -1.90 -8.95
C TYR A 38 15.58 -2.65 -8.07
N SER A 39 15.12 -3.04 -6.90
CA SER A 39 15.86 -3.94 -6.02
C SER A 39 14.90 -4.79 -5.19
N PHE A 40 15.44 -5.86 -4.64
CA PHE A 40 14.73 -6.70 -3.68
C PHE A 40 15.20 -6.35 -2.27
N ILE A 41 14.25 -6.19 -1.35
CA ILE A 41 14.51 -5.80 0.03
C ILE A 41 13.73 -6.72 0.95
N GLN A 42 14.36 -7.19 2.01
CA GLN A 42 13.68 -7.97 3.04
C GLN A 42 12.88 -7.03 3.95
N SER A 43 11.56 -7.16 3.95
CA SER A 43 10.68 -6.47 4.87
C SER A 43 10.24 -7.38 6.03
N HIS A 44 9.53 -6.81 7.00
CA HIS A 44 8.97 -7.57 8.13
C HIS A 44 7.97 -8.66 7.69
N PHE A 45 7.31 -8.47 6.54
CA PHE A 45 6.25 -9.36 6.02
C PHE A 45 6.66 -10.18 4.80
N GLY A 46 7.96 -10.29 4.56
CA GLY A 46 8.55 -10.99 3.44
C GLY A 46 9.33 -10.07 2.50
N GLU A 47 9.89 -10.67 1.48
CA GLU A 47 10.65 -9.93 0.48
C GLU A 47 9.73 -9.05 -0.36
N ILE A 48 10.20 -7.83 -0.66
CA ILE A 48 9.52 -6.90 -1.55
C ILE A 48 10.42 -6.54 -2.74
N LEU A 49 9.83 -6.42 -3.92
CA LEU A 49 10.41 -5.73 -5.06
C LEU A 49 9.96 -4.27 -4.97
N VAL A 50 10.94 -3.36 -4.98
CA VAL A 50 10.71 -1.93 -5.10
C VAL A 50 11.21 -1.48 -6.45
N ALA A 51 10.41 -0.72 -7.19
CA ALA A 51 10.84 -0.06 -8.41
C ALA A 51 10.59 1.44 -8.32
N SER A 52 11.57 2.24 -8.72
CA SER A 52 11.53 3.71 -8.66
C SER A 52 12.23 4.35 -9.85
N THR A 53 11.88 5.59 -10.13
CA THR A 53 12.77 6.53 -10.79
C THR A 53 13.78 7.07 -9.76
N GLU A 54 14.66 7.99 -10.14
CA GLU A 54 15.55 8.67 -9.18
C GLU A 54 14.80 9.45 -8.09
N LYS A 55 13.53 9.81 -8.31
CA LYS A 55 12.78 10.75 -7.45
C LYS A 55 11.51 10.18 -6.85
N SER A 56 10.96 9.13 -7.43
CA SER A 56 9.62 8.65 -7.07
C SER A 56 9.54 7.14 -7.09
N VAL A 57 8.88 6.57 -6.09
CA VAL A 57 8.53 5.15 -6.06
C VAL A 57 7.39 4.90 -7.03
N CYS A 58 7.51 3.90 -7.89
CA CYS A 58 6.53 3.55 -8.91
C CYS A 58 5.83 2.23 -8.63
N LEU A 59 6.47 1.35 -7.84
CA LEU A 59 5.94 0.04 -7.54
C LEU A 59 6.57 -0.52 -6.26
N ILE A 60 5.74 -1.16 -5.45
CA ILE A 60 6.17 -2.02 -4.34
C ILE A 60 5.28 -3.27 -4.37
N TRP A 61 5.88 -4.45 -4.52
CA TRP A 61 5.18 -5.72 -4.47
C TRP A 61 5.83 -6.67 -3.48
N PHE A 62 5.04 -7.41 -2.72
CA PHE A 62 5.56 -8.60 -2.04
C PHE A 62 5.86 -9.67 -3.08
N VAL A 63 6.96 -10.40 -2.88
CA VAL A 63 7.53 -11.31 -3.86
C VAL A 63 7.69 -12.69 -3.23
N ASP A 64 7.18 -13.70 -3.93
CA ASP A 64 7.39 -15.10 -3.58
C ASP A 64 8.35 -15.77 -4.60
N ASP A 65 8.44 -15.24 -5.84
CA ASP A 65 9.42 -15.59 -6.87
C ASP A 65 9.97 -14.34 -7.56
N ARG A 66 11.28 -14.16 -7.52
CA ARG A 66 11.96 -12.97 -8.09
C ARG A 66 11.85 -12.92 -9.61
N ASN A 67 11.96 -14.07 -10.31
CA ASN A 67 11.91 -14.10 -11.76
C ASN A 67 10.52 -13.71 -12.27
N GLU A 68 9.48 -14.24 -11.63
CA GLU A 68 8.09 -13.85 -11.94
C GLU A 68 7.85 -12.38 -11.67
N ALA A 69 8.38 -11.84 -10.57
CA ALA A 69 8.24 -10.42 -10.21
C ALA A 69 8.92 -9.50 -11.24
N VAL A 70 10.14 -9.83 -11.68
CA VAL A 70 10.85 -9.06 -12.74
C VAL A 70 10.13 -9.14 -14.07
N ALA A 71 9.64 -10.32 -14.46
CA ALA A 71 8.86 -10.47 -15.69
C ALA A 71 7.56 -9.65 -15.65
N ALA A 72 6.87 -9.62 -14.50
CA ALA A 72 5.68 -8.81 -14.29
C ALA A 72 6.00 -7.30 -14.30
N LEU A 73 7.13 -6.88 -13.71
CA LEU A 73 7.61 -5.50 -13.76
C LEU A 73 7.86 -5.06 -15.21
N SER A 74 8.60 -5.85 -16.00
CA SER A 74 8.87 -5.56 -17.42
C SER A 74 7.60 -5.49 -18.25
N LYS A 75 6.63 -6.36 -17.98
CA LYS A 75 5.32 -6.34 -18.64
C LYS A 75 4.50 -5.08 -18.28
N ARG A 76 4.66 -4.56 -17.06
CA ARG A 76 3.96 -3.35 -16.63
C ARG A 76 4.54 -2.08 -17.23
N PHE A 77 5.83 -2.06 -17.52
CA PHE A 77 6.58 -0.93 -18.09
C PHE A 77 7.30 -1.33 -19.39
N PRO A 78 6.54 -1.67 -20.48
CA PRO A 78 7.08 -2.37 -21.64
C PRO A 78 8.09 -1.57 -22.47
N GLU A 79 8.06 -0.25 -22.43
CA GLU A 79 8.94 0.63 -23.20
C GLU A 79 9.97 1.36 -22.34
N THR A 80 10.19 0.87 -21.12
CA THR A 80 11.03 1.51 -20.13
C THR A 80 12.33 0.73 -19.95
N SER A 81 13.45 1.43 -19.86
CA SER A 81 14.70 0.82 -19.43
C SER A 81 14.60 0.48 -17.94
N ILE A 82 14.87 -0.78 -17.59
CA ILE A 82 14.76 -1.29 -16.22
C ILE A 82 16.09 -1.90 -15.82
N GLU A 83 16.66 -1.44 -14.72
CA GLU A 83 17.97 -1.87 -14.21
C GLU A 83 17.85 -2.36 -12.77
N GLU A 84 18.48 -3.49 -12.45
CA GLU A 84 18.60 -3.94 -11.07
C GLU A 84 19.68 -3.12 -10.35
N LYS A 85 19.26 -2.19 -9.52
CA LYS A 85 20.12 -1.28 -8.78
C LYS A 85 19.42 -0.81 -7.53
N ALA A 86 20.09 -0.95 -6.39
CA ALA A 86 19.59 -0.41 -5.13
C ALA A 86 19.78 1.11 -5.10
N GLU A 87 18.71 1.83 -4.79
CA GLU A 87 18.71 3.27 -4.58
C GLU A 87 18.43 3.59 -3.10
N ASP A 88 18.90 4.74 -2.61
CA ASP A 88 18.65 5.19 -1.24
C ASP A 88 17.15 5.26 -0.93
N LEU A 89 16.35 5.64 -1.95
CA LEU A 89 14.90 5.67 -1.88
C LEU A 89 14.29 4.31 -1.52
N HIS A 90 14.88 3.21 -2.01
CA HIS A 90 14.42 1.85 -1.70
C HIS A 90 14.66 1.51 -0.22
N GLN A 91 15.81 1.90 0.33
CA GLN A 91 16.10 1.68 1.74
C GLN A 91 15.23 2.55 2.67
N ALA A 92 14.92 3.77 2.24
CA ALA A 92 14.04 4.68 2.99
C ALA A 92 12.63 4.10 3.21
N ILE A 93 12.15 3.24 2.29
CA ILE A 93 10.85 2.55 2.43
C ILE A 93 10.79 1.69 3.70
N LEU A 94 11.90 1.11 4.14
CA LEU A 94 11.93 0.27 5.33
C LEU A 94 11.58 1.03 6.61
N GLN A 95 11.72 2.36 6.63
CA GLN A 95 11.32 3.17 7.79
C GLN A 95 9.80 3.09 8.04
N PHE A 96 9.00 2.93 7.00
CA PHE A 96 7.55 2.79 7.14
C PHE A 96 7.12 1.45 7.76
N PHE A 97 8.01 0.46 7.81
CA PHE A 97 7.77 -0.81 8.50
C PHE A 97 8.15 -0.74 9.99
N GLN A 98 8.48 0.46 10.49
CA GLN A 98 8.66 0.74 11.91
C GLN A 98 7.42 1.48 12.44
N PRO A 99 6.96 1.20 13.66
CA PRO A 99 5.77 1.85 14.23
C PRO A 99 6.00 3.31 14.62
N ASP A 100 7.26 3.74 14.72
CA ASP A 100 7.66 5.11 15.06
C ASP A 100 7.57 6.00 13.81
N ASP A 101 6.43 6.67 13.65
CA ASP A 101 6.15 7.56 12.52
C ASP A 101 7.04 8.82 12.48
N SER A 102 7.65 9.21 13.61
CA SER A 102 8.59 10.33 13.65
C SER A 102 9.82 10.16 12.75
N LYS A 103 10.10 8.91 12.36
CA LYS A 103 11.21 8.53 11.46
C LYS A 103 10.78 8.34 10.01
N TRP A 104 9.50 8.46 9.71
CA TRP A 104 9.01 8.25 8.34
C TRP A 104 9.46 9.38 7.42
N PRO A 105 10.10 9.07 6.30
CA PRO A 105 10.53 10.09 5.34
C PRO A 105 9.35 10.63 4.54
N LYS A 106 9.51 11.80 3.94
CA LYS A 106 8.61 12.24 2.87
C LYS A 106 8.90 11.45 1.61
N LEU A 107 7.87 10.90 1.00
CA LEU A 107 7.98 10.02 -0.15
C LEU A 107 7.06 10.48 -1.29
N HIS A 108 7.62 10.58 -2.49
CA HIS A 108 6.84 10.76 -3.70
C HIS A 108 6.57 9.42 -4.35
N VAL A 109 5.30 9.18 -4.66
CA VAL A 109 4.81 7.96 -5.32
C VAL A 109 4.16 8.34 -6.63
N GLN A 110 4.65 7.79 -7.74
CA GLN A 110 4.07 7.98 -9.06
C GLN A 110 3.50 6.66 -9.57
N VAL A 111 2.20 6.63 -9.81
CA VAL A 111 1.49 5.40 -10.19
C VAL A 111 0.63 5.58 -11.43
N GLN A 112 0.57 4.53 -12.23
CA GLN A 112 -0.40 4.44 -13.33
C GLN A 112 -1.75 4.01 -12.78
N GLY A 113 -2.78 4.82 -13.02
CA GLY A 113 -4.13 4.51 -12.57
C GLY A 113 -5.15 5.47 -13.17
N SER A 114 -6.42 5.06 -13.22
CA SER A 114 -7.50 5.96 -13.60
C SER A 114 -7.70 7.04 -12.51
N PRO A 115 -8.33 8.18 -12.84
CA PRO A 115 -8.67 9.20 -11.85
C PRO A 115 -9.44 8.66 -10.65
N PHE A 116 -10.32 7.68 -10.87
CA PHE A 116 -11.05 6.99 -9.80
C PHE A 116 -10.12 6.17 -8.90
N GLN A 117 -9.17 5.42 -9.47
CA GLN A 117 -8.19 4.64 -8.70
C GLN A 117 -7.30 5.55 -7.85
N LEU A 118 -6.80 6.64 -8.44
CA LEU A 118 -6.00 7.63 -7.73
C LEU A 118 -6.75 8.23 -6.54
N LYS A 119 -8.05 8.55 -6.74
CA LYS A 119 -8.91 9.06 -5.68
C LYS A 119 -9.07 8.05 -4.54
N VAL A 120 -9.31 6.78 -4.87
CA VAL A 120 -9.39 5.69 -3.87
C VAL A 120 -8.06 5.53 -3.15
N TRP A 121 -6.93 5.45 -3.86
CA TRP A 121 -5.61 5.23 -3.23
C TRP A 121 -5.19 6.39 -2.32
N LYS A 122 -5.49 7.64 -2.70
CA LYS A 122 -5.27 8.81 -1.83
C LYS A 122 -6.11 8.75 -0.56
N GLU A 123 -7.36 8.28 -0.66
CA GLU A 123 -8.23 8.09 0.49
C GLU A 123 -7.70 7.00 1.44
N LEU A 124 -7.13 5.91 0.90
CA LEU A 124 -6.53 4.88 1.73
C LEU A 124 -5.40 5.42 2.62
N LEU A 125 -4.62 6.40 2.17
CA LEU A 125 -3.55 7.00 2.97
C LEU A 125 -4.08 7.72 4.22
N GLN A 126 -5.36 8.11 4.25
CA GLN A 126 -5.99 8.76 5.40
C GLN A 126 -6.33 7.80 6.54
N ILE A 127 -6.27 6.47 6.30
CA ILE A 127 -6.58 5.48 7.33
C ILE A 127 -5.39 5.41 8.30
N PRO A 128 -5.56 5.74 9.59
CA PRO A 128 -4.47 5.69 10.56
C PRO A 128 -3.88 4.28 10.74
N LEU A 129 -2.64 4.22 11.24
CA LEU A 129 -1.97 2.96 11.58
C LEU A 129 -2.85 2.16 12.58
N GLY A 130 -2.98 0.86 12.34
CA GLY A 130 -3.75 -0.06 13.21
C GLY A 130 -5.27 0.07 13.14
N GLN A 131 -5.81 1.07 12.44
CA GLN A 131 -7.25 1.20 12.25
C GLN A 131 -7.73 0.46 11.01
N LEU A 132 -8.97 -0.04 11.09
CA LEU A 132 -9.64 -0.71 9.97
C LEU A 132 -10.85 0.09 9.49
N THR A 133 -11.12 0.01 8.21
CA THR A 133 -12.32 0.55 7.59
C THR A 133 -12.94 -0.48 6.64
N ASN A 134 -14.01 -0.14 5.96
CA ASN A 134 -14.66 -1.00 4.99
C ASN A 134 -14.86 -0.30 3.64
N TYR A 135 -15.13 -1.10 2.60
CA TYR A 135 -15.30 -0.61 1.22
C TYR A 135 -16.40 0.44 1.08
N LYS A 136 -17.47 0.35 1.90
CA LYS A 136 -18.56 1.31 1.89
C LYS A 136 -18.11 2.65 2.44
N ASN A 137 -17.42 2.67 3.56
CA ASN A 137 -16.88 3.91 4.15
C ASN A 137 -15.95 4.63 3.18
N ILE A 138 -15.04 3.92 2.50
CA ILE A 138 -14.20 4.53 1.47
C ILE A 138 -15.04 5.11 0.33
N ALA A 139 -16.09 4.41 -0.12
CA ALA A 139 -16.99 4.91 -1.15
C ALA A 139 -17.71 6.19 -0.71
N ASP A 140 -18.16 6.26 0.54
CA ASP A 140 -18.80 7.42 1.13
C ASP A 140 -17.82 8.61 1.21
N GLN A 141 -16.60 8.39 1.69
CA GLN A 141 -15.55 9.42 1.85
C GLN A 141 -15.12 10.02 0.51
N ILE A 142 -15.02 9.21 -0.55
CA ILE A 142 -14.74 9.73 -1.90
C ILE A 142 -15.96 10.37 -2.59
N GLY A 143 -17.11 10.51 -1.90
CA GLY A 143 -18.33 11.10 -2.44
C GLY A 143 -19.04 10.22 -3.48
N GLN A 144 -18.88 8.91 -3.43
CA GLN A 144 -19.49 7.94 -4.35
C GLN A 144 -20.11 6.75 -3.59
N PRO A 145 -21.16 6.95 -2.78
CA PRO A 145 -21.67 5.98 -1.80
C PRO A 145 -22.13 4.65 -2.42
N ASN A 146 -22.47 4.64 -3.71
CA ASN A 146 -22.89 3.43 -4.42
C ASN A 146 -21.72 2.68 -5.08
N ALA A 147 -20.47 3.15 -4.93
CA ALA A 147 -19.31 2.63 -5.67
C ALA A 147 -18.52 1.56 -4.90
N SER A 148 -19.03 0.97 -3.81
CA SER A 148 -18.26 0.02 -2.96
C SER A 148 -17.60 -1.13 -3.73
N ARG A 149 -18.28 -1.68 -4.78
CA ARG A 149 -17.70 -2.72 -5.64
C ARG A 149 -16.56 -2.18 -6.50
N ALA A 150 -16.71 -0.97 -7.06
CA ALA A 150 -15.67 -0.31 -7.84
C ALA A 150 -14.46 0.06 -6.96
N VAL A 151 -14.71 0.50 -5.73
CA VAL A 151 -13.67 0.72 -4.70
C VAL A 151 -12.90 -0.57 -4.45
N GLY A 152 -13.58 -1.70 -4.25
CA GLY A 152 -12.91 -2.99 -4.08
C GLY A 152 -12.02 -3.36 -5.28
N THR A 153 -12.48 -3.10 -6.50
CA THR A 153 -11.70 -3.32 -7.73
C THR A 153 -10.47 -2.39 -7.78
N ALA A 154 -10.62 -1.12 -7.41
CA ALA A 154 -9.51 -0.15 -7.37
C ALA A 154 -8.46 -0.54 -6.31
N ILE A 155 -8.91 -0.97 -5.12
CA ILE A 155 -8.07 -1.49 -4.04
C ILE A 155 -7.28 -2.71 -4.49
N GLY A 156 -7.92 -3.65 -5.19
CA GLY A 156 -7.27 -4.85 -5.73
C GLY A 156 -6.24 -4.58 -6.83
N LYS A 157 -6.18 -3.37 -7.37
CA LYS A 157 -5.19 -2.91 -8.37
C LYS A 157 -4.10 -2.01 -7.77
N ASN A 158 -4.01 -1.92 -6.44
CA ASN A 158 -2.98 -1.13 -5.75
C ASN A 158 -1.57 -1.58 -6.17
N PRO A 159 -0.74 -0.69 -6.74
CA PRO A 159 0.62 -1.05 -7.16
C PRO A 159 1.67 -0.88 -6.06
N ILE A 160 1.31 -0.30 -4.91
CA ILE A 160 2.23 0.06 -3.83
C ILE A 160 1.82 -0.71 -2.57
N ALA A 161 2.33 -1.92 -2.45
CA ALA A 161 2.09 -2.78 -1.30
C ALA A 161 2.44 -2.07 0.01
N TYR A 162 1.67 -2.30 1.06
CA TYR A 162 1.84 -1.77 2.41
C TYR A 162 1.67 -0.24 2.50
N LEU A 163 2.43 0.56 1.75
CA LEU A 163 2.41 2.03 1.83
C LEU A 163 1.08 2.65 1.36
N ILE A 164 0.40 2.07 0.36
CA ILE A 164 -1.02 2.35 0.15
C ILE A 164 -1.78 1.26 0.92
N PRO A 165 -2.35 1.57 2.09
CA PRO A 165 -2.70 0.54 3.09
C PRO A 165 -4.02 -0.17 2.77
N CYS A 166 -4.09 -0.82 1.61
CA CYS A 166 -5.27 -1.59 1.20
C CYS A 166 -5.57 -2.78 2.12
N HIS A 167 -4.61 -3.22 2.93
CA HIS A 167 -4.82 -4.22 3.98
C HIS A 167 -5.73 -3.72 5.10
N ARG A 168 -5.82 -2.41 5.36
CA ARG A 168 -6.69 -1.81 6.38
C ARG A 168 -8.18 -1.78 5.97
N VAL A 169 -8.51 -2.21 4.74
CA VAL A 169 -9.90 -2.27 4.26
C VAL A 169 -10.42 -3.70 4.35
N VAL A 170 -11.51 -3.88 5.10
CA VAL A 170 -12.17 -5.18 5.36
C VAL A 170 -13.62 -5.14 4.88
N GLN A 171 -14.31 -6.26 4.93
CA GLN A 171 -15.75 -6.32 4.63
C GLN A 171 -16.56 -5.68 5.78
N THR A 172 -17.79 -5.25 5.50
CA THR A 172 -18.68 -4.66 6.51
C THR A 172 -19.04 -5.61 7.65
N ASN A 173 -18.95 -6.91 7.41
CA ASN A 173 -19.14 -7.95 8.43
C ASN A 173 -17.85 -8.29 9.23
N GLY A 174 -16.77 -7.53 9.02
CA GLY A 174 -15.47 -7.74 9.68
C GLY A 174 -14.59 -8.83 9.07
N GLN A 175 -15.03 -9.53 8.02
CA GLN A 175 -14.16 -10.48 7.32
C GLN A 175 -13.07 -9.74 6.52
N LEU A 176 -11.87 -10.32 6.44
CA LEU A 176 -10.71 -9.66 5.83
C LEU A 176 -10.89 -9.27 4.35
N GLY A 177 -11.68 -10.03 3.60
CA GLY A 177 -11.76 -9.87 2.14
C GLY A 177 -10.46 -10.28 1.44
N GLY A 178 -10.39 -10.05 0.13
CA GLY A 178 -9.22 -10.39 -0.67
C GLY A 178 -8.01 -9.49 -0.39
N TYR A 179 -6.82 -10.00 -0.74
CA TYR A 179 -5.56 -9.25 -0.76
C TYR A 179 -4.67 -9.78 -1.88
N MET A 180 -4.10 -8.90 -2.69
CA MET A 180 -3.32 -9.28 -3.87
C MET A 180 -2.16 -10.21 -3.51
N TRP A 181 -1.54 -9.99 -2.36
CA TRP A 181 -0.36 -10.72 -1.89
C TRP A 181 -0.69 -11.77 -0.81
N GLY A 182 -1.92 -12.27 -0.80
CA GLY A 182 -2.36 -13.36 0.07
C GLY A 182 -2.99 -12.92 1.39
N ILE A 183 -4.04 -13.63 1.79
CA ILE A 183 -4.85 -13.31 2.96
C ILE A 183 -4.06 -13.45 4.27
N ASN A 184 -3.12 -14.39 4.32
CA ASN A 184 -2.28 -14.62 5.50
C ASN A 184 -1.36 -13.41 5.76
N ARG A 185 -0.78 -12.84 4.69
CA ARG A 185 0.04 -11.63 4.78
C ARG A 185 -0.79 -10.43 5.23
N LYS A 186 -2.01 -10.26 4.69
CA LYS A 186 -2.95 -9.22 5.17
C LYS A 186 -3.22 -9.35 6.67
N SER A 187 -3.53 -10.55 7.14
CA SER A 187 -3.79 -10.81 8.55
C SER A 187 -2.59 -10.50 9.43
N ALA A 188 -1.38 -10.89 8.99
CA ALA A 188 -0.15 -10.62 9.71
C ALA A 188 0.15 -9.13 9.84
N ILE A 189 -0.05 -8.36 8.75
CA ILE A 189 0.14 -6.91 8.76
C ILE A 189 -0.83 -6.24 9.72
N ILE A 190 -2.13 -6.56 9.63
CA ILE A 190 -3.16 -5.99 10.52
C ILE A 190 -2.83 -6.27 11.99
N LYS A 191 -2.49 -7.51 12.31
CA LYS A 191 -2.14 -7.90 13.68
C LYS A 191 -0.94 -7.10 14.19
N TRP A 192 0.11 -6.99 13.38
CA TRP A 192 1.32 -6.26 13.75
C TRP A 192 1.03 -4.77 13.99
N GLU A 193 0.25 -4.12 13.12
CA GLU A 193 -0.14 -2.72 13.30
C GLU A 193 -0.95 -2.50 14.58
N GLN A 194 -1.89 -3.41 14.90
CA GLN A 194 -2.70 -3.33 16.11
C GLN A 194 -1.88 -3.55 17.39
N GLU A 195 -0.90 -4.46 17.36
CA GLU A 195 0.02 -4.66 18.47
C GLU A 195 0.93 -3.45 18.68
N ALA A 196 1.40 -2.82 17.60
CA ALA A 196 2.28 -1.66 17.66
C ALA A 196 1.65 -0.42 18.29
N ILE A 197 0.33 -0.22 18.12
CA ILE A 197 -0.39 0.91 18.72
C ILE A 197 -0.87 0.63 20.16
N SER A 198 -0.73 -0.60 20.63
CA SER A 198 -1.19 -1.03 21.97
C SER A 198 -0.06 -0.94 23.01
N GLN A 199 1.14 -0.55 22.61
CA GLN A 199 2.33 -0.36 23.46
C GLN A 199 2.49 1.10 23.83
#